data_1323e8a887ac94f422565f9879f2c7a7
#
_entry.id   1323e8a887ac94f422565f9879f2c7a7
#
_cell.length_a   1.000
_cell.length_b   1.000
_cell.length_c   1.000
_cell.angle_alpha   90.00
_cell.angle_beta   90.00
_cell.angle_gamma   90.00
#
_symmetry.space_group_name_H-M   'P 1'
#
loop_
_entity.id
_entity.type
_entity.pdbx_description
1 polymer ?
#
loop_
_entity_poly.entity_id
_entity_poly.type
_entity_poly.pdbx_seq_one_letter_code
_entity_poly.pdbx_strand_id
1 'polypeptide(L)'
;MQPAKRRASRFDPNILLVILFSLFAIGPLLQPGYQWDAHDARHSVYFLFEFDRGIQDGIPYPRWQPDFAFGYGYPFFNIYGPLATYVAEAFYLLGAGYTGAVKIVLALSVVASGLAMYGFVKRVLGRRPALVAAVAYMVIPYRLVDIYVRAALAESVAYVFVPLVLWGVWAALHRLRLINIVGLAFAYAALMFTSPLVTLLLTLILVFFIAALALARANDEQPFRQLTRESLLPFLGHLGHLLFPVALGLILGVCLSAVFALPAMTESRFVRVDQWYGGRYAWGSDFVEFFQLFSPRWGFGVSVPGPEDDVSFQLGVVPVVLSLFALLPLFRKKPRAGLDRPA
;
A
#
# COMPACT_ATOMS: atom_id res chain seq x y z
N MET A 1 -24.78 38.62 -8.75
CA MET A 1 -23.74 37.68 -8.29
C MET A 1 -24.00 37.37 -6.82
N GLN A 2 -24.63 36.22 -6.52
CA GLN A 2 -24.78 35.78 -5.14
C GLN A 2 -23.45 35.14 -4.69
N PRO A 3 -22.92 35.48 -3.49
CA PRO A 3 -21.71 34.88 -2.99
C PRO A 3 -21.96 33.38 -2.71
N ALA A 4 -21.13 32.52 -3.32
CA ALA A 4 -21.17 31.08 -3.07
C ALA A 4 -21.02 30.82 -1.57
N LYS A 5 -22.10 30.37 -0.91
CA LYS A 5 -22.08 29.94 0.48
C LYS A 5 -20.99 28.86 0.61
N ARG A 6 -19.86 29.18 1.25
CA ARG A 6 -18.88 28.20 1.74
C ARG A 6 -19.65 27.25 2.64
N ARG A 7 -19.97 26.04 2.17
CA ARG A 7 -20.44 24.96 3.02
C ARG A 7 -19.34 24.70 4.05
N ALA A 8 -19.59 25.08 5.30
CA ALA A 8 -18.76 24.65 6.42
C ALA A 8 -18.54 23.14 6.29
N SER A 9 -17.29 22.68 6.42
CA SER A 9 -16.97 21.26 6.35
C SER A 9 -17.63 20.57 7.53
N ARG A 10 -18.80 20.00 7.30
CA ARG A 10 -19.45 19.18 8.32
C ARG A 10 -18.52 17.99 8.59
N PHE A 11 -18.21 17.79 9.87
CA PHE A 11 -17.53 16.61 10.36
C PHE A 11 -18.15 15.35 9.73
N ASP A 12 -17.33 14.45 9.25
CA ASP A 12 -17.79 13.19 8.63
C ASP A 12 -17.82 12.08 9.68
N PRO A 13 -18.99 11.67 10.20
CA PRO A 13 -19.08 10.69 11.27
C PRO A 13 -18.51 9.32 10.88
N ASN A 14 -18.43 9.01 9.58
CA ASN A 14 -17.86 7.74 9.13
C ASN A 14 -16.37 7.61 9.48
N ILE A 15 -15.67 8.73 9.68
CA ILE A 15 -14.27 8.69 10.15
C ILE A 15 -14.21 8.05 11.54
N LEU A 16 -15.13 8.41 12.45
CA LEU A 16 -15.23 7.77 13.76
C LEU A 16 -15.55 6.28 13.65
N LEU A 17 -16.43 5.91 12.71
CA LEU A 17 -16.73 4.49 12.47
C LEU A 17 -15.52 3.73 11.98
N VAL A 18 -14.70 4.30 11.08
CA VAL A 18 -13.45 3.66 10.64
C VAL A 18 -12.51 3.45 11.83
N ILE A 19 -12.35 4.46 12.69
CA ILE A 19 -11.52 4.35 13.90
C ILE A 19 -12.10 3.31 14.86
N LEU A 20 -13.41 3.28 15.07
CA LEU A 20 -14.07 2.31 15.94
C LEU A 20 -13.89 0.88 15.43
N PHE A 21 -14.08 0.64 14.12
CA PHE A 21 -13.88 -0.68 13.53
C PHE A 21 -12.40 -1.11 13.54
N SER A 22 -11.45 -0.16 13.50
CA SER A 22 -10.03 -0.50 13.63
C SER A 22 -9.70 -1.09 15.01
N LEU A 23 -10.44 -0.72 16.08
CA LEU A 23 -10.25 -1.27 17.42
C LEU A 23 -10.44 -2.79 17.45
N PHE A 24 -11.33 -3.33 16.62
CA PHE A 24 -11.46 -4.78 16.45
C PHE A 24 -10.18 -5.42 15.90
N ALA A 25 -9.57 -4.80 14.87
CA ALA A 25 -8.38 -5.32 14.25
C ALA A 25 -7.12 -5.15 15.11
N ILE A 26 -7.04 -4.10 15.96
CA ILE A 26 -5.87 -3.82 16.82
C ILE A 26 -6.03 -4.31 18.26
N GLY A 27 -7.20 -4.84 18.64
CA GLY A 27 -7.51 -5.25 20.02
C GLY A 27 -6.42 -6.09 20.68
N PRO A 28 -5.90 -7.16 20.06
CA PRO A 28 -4.82 -7.95 20.63
C PRO A 28 -3.50 -7.16 20.86
N LEU A 29 -3.21 -6.16 20.01
CA LEU A 29 -2.01 -5.32 20.20
C LEU A 29 -2.12 -4.41 21.43
N LEU A 30 -3.33 -4.13 21.92
CA LEU A 30 -3.55 -3.29 23.11
C LEU A 30 -3.28 -4.06 24.41
N GLN A 31 -3.19 -5.38 24.37
CA GLN A 31 -2.92 -6.20 25.56
C GLN A 31 -1.46 -6.06 26.01
N PRO A 32 -1.17 -6.26 27.32
CA PRO A 32 0.21 -6.31 27.83
C PRO A 32 1.02 -7.38 27.12
N GLY A 33 2.35 -7.20 27.11
CA GLY A 33 3.28 -8.13 26.48
C GLY A 33 3.56 -7.81 25.02
N TYR A 34 4.29 -8.70 24.36
CA TYR A 34 4.70 -8.58 22.96
C TYR A 34 4.62 -9.95 22.26
N GLN A 35 4.34 -9.96 20.99
CA GLN A 35 4.12 -11.17 20.18
C GLN A 35 5.43 -11.83 19.72
N TRP A 36 6.29 -12.25 20.67
CA TRP A 36 7.63 -12.76 20.39
C TRP A 36 7.71 -13.96 19.45
N ASP A 37 6.63 -14.73 19.33
CA ASP A 37 6.56 -15.93 18.51
C ASP A 37 6.13 -15.65 17.05
N ALA A 38 5.73 -14.41 16.73
CA ALA A 38 5.49 -14.01 15.36
C ALA A 38 6.81 -13.92 14.59
N HIS A 39 6.77 -14.22 13.27
CA HIS A 39 7.96 -14.45 12.44
C HIS A 39 9.00 -13.32 12.52
N ASP A 40 8.56 -12.07 12.32
CA ASP A 40 9.43 -10.90 12.25
C ASP A 40 9.40 -10.04 13.52
N ALA A 41 8.70 -10.49 14.57
CA ALA A 41 8.51 -9.71 15.78
C ALA A 41 9.84 -9.36 16.46
N ARG A 42 10.71 -10.36 16.64
CA ARG A 42 12.04 -10.17 17.22
C ARG A 42 12.90 -9.28 16.33
N HIS A 43 12.87 -9.52 15.05
CA HIS A 43 13.63 -8.74 14.07
C HIS A 43 13.27 -7.26 14.12
N SER A 44 11.98 -6.93 14.14
CA SER A 44 11.51 -5.54 14.21
C SER A 44 12.04 -4.79 15.44
N VAL A 45 12.14 -5.48 16.59
CA VAL A 45 12.70 -4.92 17.82
C VAL A 45 14.23 -4.72 17.71
N TYR A 46 14.95 -5.71 17.15
CA TYR A 46 16.39 -5.60 16.94
C TYR A 46 16.75 -4.54 15.89
N PHE A 47 15.97 -4.43 14.82
CA PHE A 47 16.16 -3.38 13.81
C PHE A 47 16.01 -1.99 14.43
N LEU A 48 15.00 -1.81 15.27
CA LEU A 48 14.78 -0.55 15.98
C LEU A 48 15.92 -0.26 16.99
N PHE A 49 16.37 -1.26 17.74
CA PHE A 49 17.46 -1.11 18.69
C PHE A 49 18.76 -0.65 18.01
N GLU A 50 19.16 -1.30 16.93
CA GLU A 50 20.34 -0.94 16.17
C GLU A 50 20.21 0.44 15.49
N PHE A 51 18.99 0.75 15.03
CA PHE A 51 18.69 2.04 14.42
C PHE A 51 18.83 3.19 15.43
N ASP A 52 18.27 3.02 16.65
CA ASP A 52 18.38 3.96 17.76
C ASP A 52 19.83 4.23 18.11
N ARG A 53 20.66 3.18 18.23
CA ARG A 53 22.10 3.35 18.49
C ARG A 53 22.78 4.23 17.44
N GLY A 54 22.51 3.99 16.16
CA GLY A 54 23.03 4.83 15.10
C GLY A 54 22.56 6.28 15.19
N ILE A 55 21.28 6.51 15.56
CA ILE A 55 20.74 7.87 15.79
C ILE A 55 21.44 8.54 16.97
N GLN A 56 21.66 7.81 18.10
CA GLN A 56 22.37 8.32 19.25
C GLN A 56 23.83 8.67 18.96
N ASP A 57 24.48 7.93 18.05
CA ASP A 57 25.83 8.22 17.55
C ASP A 57 25.86 9.41 16.56
N GLY A 58 24.71 10.08 16.34
CA GLY A 58 24.60 11.25 15.49
C GLY A 58 24.51 10.93 13.98
N ILE A 59 24.20 9.69 13.61
CA ILE A 59 24.03 9.26 12.21
C ILE A 59 22.57 9.43 11.83
N PRO A 60 22.18 10.44 11.04
CA PRO A 60 20.76 10.70 10.73
C PRO A 60 20.11 9.60 9.89
N TYR A 61 20.88 8.81 9.14
CA TYR A 61 20.43 7.64 8.41
C TYR A 61 21.38 6.47 8.66
N PRO A 62 21.13 5.66 9.72
CA PRO A 62 21.96 4.51 10.08
C PRO A 62 21.77 3.37 9.07
N ARG A 63 22.55 3.35 8.01
CA ARG A 63 22.48 2.31 6.96
C ARG A 63 23.19 1.03 7.34
N TRP A 64 24.25 1.13 8.13
CA TRP A 64 25.09 0.03 8.61
C TRP A 64 24.72 -0.34 10.03
N GLN A 65 24.48 -1.62 10.28
CA GLN A 65 24.15 -2.17 11.61
C GLN A 65 25.35 -2.96 12.13
N PRO A 66 26.13 -2.44 13.06
CA PRO A 66 27.42 -3.02 13.45
C PRO A 66 27.29 -4.38 14.13
N ASP A 67 26.25 -4.62 14.91
CA ASP A 67 26.10 -5.86 15.69
C ASP A 67 25.46 -6.99 14.88
N PHE A 68 24.97 -6.71 13.65
CA PHE A 68 24.41 -7.74 12.79
C PHE A 68 25.50 -8.67 12.24
N ALA A 69 25.10 -9.82 11.74
CA ALA A 69 26.00 -10.86 11.23
C ALA A 69 27.10 -11.23 12.24
N PHE A 70 26.70 -11.49 13.49
CA PHE A 70 27.60 -11.87 14.59
C PHE A 70 28.67 -10.82 14.93
N GLY A 71 28.36 -9.54 14.76
CA GLY A 71 29.28 -8.43 15.01
C GLY A 71 30.20 -8.09 13.82
N TYR A 72 30.04 -8.73 12.68
CA TYR A 72 30.73 -8.34 11.44
C TYR A 72 30.10 -7.12 10.77
N GLY A 73 28.87 -6.75 11.17
CA GLY A 73 28.12 -5.68 10.59
C GLY A 73 27.37 -6.05 9.30
N TYR A 74 26.30 -5.32 9.03
CA TYR A 74 25.49 -5.54 7.84
C TYR A 74 24.84 -4.26 7.34
N PRO A 75 24.83 -3.97 6.01
CA PRO A 75 24.23 -2.77 5.44
C PRO A 75 22.70 -2.91 5.31
N PHE A 76 22.03 -3.19 6.42
CA PHE A 76 20.62 -3.60 6.42
C PHE A 76 19.69 -2.55 5.80
N PHE A 77 19.80 -1.29 6.24
CA PHE A 77 18.95 -0.23 5.71
C PHE A 77 19.37 0.33 4.35
N ASN A 78 20.35 -0.27 3.69
CA ASN A 78 20.57 -0.07 2.27
C ASN A 78 19.57 -0.83 1.40
N ILE A 79 18.99 -1.92 1.93
CA ILE A 79 18.07 -2.80 1.19
C ILE A 79 16.69 -2.87 1.83
N TYR A 80 16.58 -2.57 3.12
CA TYR A 80 15.33 -2.57 3.87
C TYR A 80 14.84 -1.13 4.07
N GLY A 81 13.56 -0.86 3.75
CA GLY A 81 13.00 0.48 3.82
C GLY A 81 12.99 1.03 5.26
N PRO A 82 13.59 2.19 5.53
CA PRO A 82 13.78 2.68 6.89
C PRO A 82 12.56 3.39 7.48
N LEU A 83 11.53 3.76 6.70
CA LEU A 83 10.46 4.64 7.16
C LEU A 83 9.68 4.08 8.35
N ALA A 84 9.35 2.79 8.33
CA ALA A 84 8.64 2.16 9.42
C ALA A 84 9.46 2.20 10.73
N THR A 85 10.78 2.02 10.62
CA THR A 85 11.71 2.09 11.76
C THR A 85 11.86 3.53 12.25
N TYR A 86 11.94 4.54 11.38
CA TYR A 86 11.90 5.95 11.79
C TYR A 86 10.63 6.31 12.58
N VAL A 87 9.48 5.80 12.15
CA VAL A 87 8.23 6.03 12.87
C VAL A 87 8.27 5.35 14.24
N ALA A 88 8.81 4.12 14.33
CA ALA A 88 8.98 3.42 15.59
C ALA A 88 9.98 4.13 16.50
N GLU A 89 11.09 4.62 15.96
CA GLU A 89 12.09 5.42 16.66
C GLU A 89 11.46 6.66 17.31
N ALA A 90 10.61 7.38 16.61
CA ALA A 90 9.91 8.53 17.16
C ALA A 90 9.08 8.16 18.41
N PHE A 91 8.41 7.02 18.43
CA PHE A 91 7.67 6.53 19.61
C PHE A 91 8.59 6.01 20.71
N TYR A 92 9.72 5.41 20.36
CA TYR A 92 10.73 5.01 21.30
C TYR A 92 11.30 6.23 22.06
N LEU A 93 11.67 7.28 21.35
CA LEU A 93 12.15 8.54 21.93
C LEU A 93 11.11 9.24 22.81
N LEU A 94 9.81 8.99 22.56
CA LEU A 94 8.71 9.44 23.42
C LEU A 94 8.50 8.55 24.66
N GLY A 95 9.33 7.53 24.88
CA GLY A 95 9.32 6.69 26.08
C GLY A 95 8.48 5.41 25.98
N ALA A 96 8.05 4.99 24.78
CA ALA A 96 7.24 3.77 24.62
C ALA A 96 8.04 2.46 24.82
N GLY A 97 9.38 2.53 24.88
CA GLY A 97 10.25 1.36 24.82
C GLY A 97 10.22 0.68 23.46
N TYR A 98 11.18 -0.21 23.16
CA TYR A 98 11.31 -0.82 21.83
C TYR A 98 10.06 -1.64 21.40
N THR A 99 9.59 -2.54 22.26
CA THR A 99 8.41 -3.36 21.97
C THR A 99 7.13 -2.54 21.89
N GLY A 100 6.98 -1.53 22.75
CA GLY A 100 5.85 -0.60 22.73
C GLY A 100 5.80 0.22 21.46
N ALA A 101 6.94 0.75 21.02
CA ALA A 101 7.06 1.53 19.79
C ALA A 101 6.64 0.70 18.56
N VAL A 102 7.13 -0.53 18.42
CA VAL A 102 6.73 -1.44 17.33
C VAL A 102 5.23 -1.73 17.37
N LYS A 103 4.66 -2.03 18.55
CA LYS A 103 3.21 -2.26 18.71
C LYS A 103 2.38 -1.04 18.31
N ILE A 104 2.79 0.16 18.72
CA ILE A 104 2.13 1.41 18.37
C ILE A 104 2.13 1.60 16.85
N VAL A 105 3.26 1.37 16.18
CA VAL A 105 3.35 1.52 14.72
C VAL A 105 2.46 0.51 14.00
N LEU A 106 2.45 -0.76 14.42
CA LEU A 106 1.53 -1.77 13.89
C LEU A 106 0.07 -1.34 14.06
N ALA A 107 -0.34 -0.88 15.25
CA ALA A 107 -1.70 -0.42 15.50
C ALA A 107 -2.07 0.82 14.66
N LEU A 108 -1.18 1.82 14.62
CA LEU A 108 -1.39 3.02 13.82
C LEU A 108 -1.46 2.72 12.32
N SER A 109 -0.70 1.74 11.84
CA SER A 109 -0.74 1.34 10.43
C SER A 109 -2.14 0.83 10.02
N VAL A 110 -2.84 0.13 10.90
CA VAL A 110 -4.22 -0.32 10.66
C VAL A 110 -5.17 0.87 10.55
N VAL A 111 -5.14 1.75 11.56
CA VAL A 111 -6.01 2.93 11.60
C VAL A 111 -5.76 3.82 10.38
N ALA A 112 -4.49 4.15 10.12
CA ALA A 112 -4.10 5.03 9.03
C ALA A 112 -4.43 4.43 7.65
N SER A 113 -4.23 3.11 7.45
CA SER A 113 -4.58 2.44 6.21
C SER A 113 -6.09 2.43 5.96
N GLY A 114 -6.88 2.21 7.00
CA GLY A 114 -8.35 2.33 6.93
C GLY A 114 -8.80 3.75 6.55
N LEU A 115 -8.22 4.77 7.17
CA LEU A 115 -8.53 6.18 6.88
C LEU A 115 -8.08 6.57 5.45
N ALA A 116 -6.92 6.10 5.00
CA ALA A 116 -6.42 6.33 3.64
C ALA A 116 -7.36 5.68 2.59
N MET A 117 -7.76 4.44 2.82
CA MET A 117 -8.72 3.73 1.95
C MET A 117 -10.09 4.41 1.96
N TYR A 118 -10.58 4.82 3.14
CA TYR A 118 -11.81 5.60 3.25
C TYR A 118 -11.75 6.89 2.43
N GLY A 119 -10.67 7.66 2.58
CA GLY A 119 -10.47 8.91 1.85
C GLY A 119 -10.47 8.72 0.33
N PHE A 120 -9.73 7.73 -0.15
CA PHE A 120 -9.65 7.38 -1.56
C PHE A 120 -11.01 6.96 -2.13
N VAL A 121 -11.64 5.93 -1.55
CA VAL A 121 -12.91 5.40 -2.07
C VAL A 121 -14.05 6.40 -1.91
N LYS A 122 -14.07 7.21 -0.84
CA LYS A 122 -15.02 8.30 -0.68
C LYS A 122 -14.94 9.30 -1.84
N ARG A 123 -13.75 9.56 -2.32
CA ARG A 123 -13.53 10.49 -3.44
C ARG A 123 -14.05 9.92 -4.75
N VAL A 124 -13.93 8.62 -4.95
CA VAL A 124 -14.30 7.93 -6.20
C VAL A 124 -15.76 7.49 -6.20
N LEU A 125 -16.23 6.84 -5.14
CA LEU A 125 -17.52 6.16 -5.07
C LEU A 125 -18.49 6.72 -4.00
N GLY A 126 -18.05 7.67 -3.18
CA GLY A 126 -18.86 8.26 -2.11
C GLY A 126 -18.75 7.55 -0.76
N ARG A 127 -19.52 8.04 0.24
CA ARG A 127 -19.30 7.71 1.66
C ARG A 127 -19.59 6.25 2.03
N ARG A 128 -20.72 5.68 1.55
CA ARG A 128 -21.13 4.31 1.92
C ARG A 128 -20.18 3.24 1.41
N PRO A 129 -19.83 3.20 0.10
CA PRO A 129 -18.80 2.28 -0.38
C PRO A 129 -17.44 2.47 0.29
N ALA A 130 -17.08 3.72 0.64
CA ALA A 130 -15.82 4.02 1.31
C ALA A 130 -15.74 3.38 2.70
N LEU A 131 -16.82 3.39 3.48
CA LEU A 131 -16.84 2.75 4.80
C LEU A 131 -16.65 1.24 4.66
N VAL A 132 -17.37 0.61 3.73
CA VAL A 132 -17.23 -0.84 3.47
C VAL A 132 -15.80 -1.18 3.03
N ALA A 133 -15.24 -0.42 2.10
CA ALA A 133 -13.89 -0.63 1.60
C ALA A 133 -12.83 -0.46 2.70
N ALA A 134 -12.97 0.57 3.55
CA ALA A 134 -12.05 0.82 4.66
C ALA A 134 -12.07 -0.33 5.68
N VAL A 135 -13.27 -0.75 6.09
CA VAL A 135 -13.41 -1.86 7.04
C VAL A 135 -12.85 -3.16 6.44
N ALA A 136 -13.24 -3.50 5.20
CA ALA A 136 -12.72 -4.68 4.53
C ALA A 136 -11.18 -4.65 4.43
N TYR A 137 -10.59 -3.50 4.09
CA TYR A 137 -9.15 -3.34 3.96
C TYR A 137 -8.38 -3.54 5.27
N MET A 138 -8.97 -3.14 6.41
CA MET A 138 -8.37 -3.33 7.73
C MET A 138 -8.45 -4.76 8.25
N VAL A 139 -9.49 -5.52 7.87
CA VAL A 139 -9.77 -6.85 8.45
C VAL A 139 -9.66 -8.01 7.44
N ILE A 140 -9.20 -7.74 6.22
CA ILE A 140 -8.92 -8.81 5.25
C ILE A 140 -7.95 -9.82 5.87
N PRO A 141 -8.16 -11.14 5.71
CA PRO A 141 -7.40 -12.16 6.42
C PRO A 141 -5.89 -12.00 6.31
N TYR A 142 -5.36 -11.75 5.11
CA TYR A 142 -3.92 -11.55 4.93
C TYR A 142 -3.39 -10.35 5.74
N ARG A 143 -4.18 -9.28 5.92
CA ARG A 143 -3.81 -8.15 6.78
C ARG A 143 -3.62 -8.56 8.25
N LEU A 144 -4.48 -9.45 8.73
CA LEU A 144 -4.38 -9.98 10.09
C LEU A 144 -3.22 -10.97 10.24
N VAL A 145 -2.96 -11.77 9.21
CA VAL A 145 -1.76 -12.63 9.15
C VAL A 145 -0.49 -11.78 9.20
N ASP A 146 -0.44 -10.70 8.42
CA ASP A 146 0.70 -9.80 8.36
C ASP A 146 1.03 -9.15 9.71
N ILE A 147 0.01 -8.84 10.50
CA ILE A 147 0.17 -8.22 11.83
C ILE A 147 0.47 -9.27 12.91
N TYR A 148 -0.28 -10.39 12.96
CA TYR A 148 -0.30 -11.28 14.11
C TYR A 148 0.52 -12.55 13.93
N VAL A 149 0.68 -13.03 12.71
CA VAL A 149 1.49 -14.21 12.41
C VAL A 149 2.88 -13.81 11.98
N ARG A 150 2.98 -12.81 11.09
CA ARG A 150 4.26 -12.36 10.56
C ARG A 150 4.89 -11.23 11.40
N ALA A 151 4.09 -10.34 11.97
CA ALA A 151 4.54 -9.08 12.58
C ALA A 151 5.43 -8.25 11.64
N ALA A 152 5.09 -8.23 10.34
CA ALA A 152 5.86 -7.61 9.28
C ALA A 152 5.67 -6.08 9.31
N LEU A 153 6.50 -5.38 10.07
CA LEU A 153 6.35 -3.96 10.37
C LEU A 153 6.32 -3.08 9.11
N ALA A 154 7.28 -3.27 8.22
CA ALA A 154 7.38 -2.47 6.99
C ALA A 154 6.19 -2.72 6.05
N GLU A 155 5.78 -3.97 5.86
CA GLU A 155 4.63 -4.31 5.03
C GLU A 155 3.35 -3.73 5.64
N SER A 156 3.17 -3.83 6.95
CA SER A 156 2.05 -3.25 7.68
C SER A 156 1.93 -1.73 7.48
N VAL A 157 3.04 -1.01 7.50
CA VAL A 157 3.05 0.45 7.22
C VAL A 157 2.81 0.73 5.73
N ALA A 158 3.29 -0.11 4.82
CA ALA A 158 3.06 0.05 3.39
C ALA A 158 1.57 0.05 3.00
N TYR A 159 0.72 -0.68 3.75
CA TYR A 159 -0.74 -0.64 3.56
C TYR A 159 -1.34 0.76 3.66
N VAL A 160 -0.69 1.69 4.38
CA VAL A 160 -1.14 3.10 4.45
C VAL A 160 -0.95 3.80 3.11
N PHE A 161 0.19 3.56 2.47
CA PHE A 161 0.58 4.30 1.27
C PHE A 161 -0.03 3.74 -0.01
N VAL A 162 -0.39 2.45 -0.07
CA VAL A 162 -1.06 1.86 -1.23
C VAL A 162 -2.32 2.64 -1.64
N PRO A 163 -3.33 2.86 -0.79
CA PRO A 163 -4.50 3.64 -1.16
C PRO A 163 -4.18 5.13 -1.41
N LEU A 164 -3.15 5.70 -0.77
CA LEU A 164 -2.72 7.07 -1.02
C LEU A 164 -2.10 7.23 -2.42
N VAL A 165 -1.30 6.26 -2.89
CA VAL A 165 -0.76 6.24 -4.25
C VAL A 165 -1.89 6.12 -5.27
N LEU A 166 -2.84 5.19 -5.07
CA LEU A 166 -4.01 5.04 -5.95
C LEU A 166 -4.84 6.32 -6.00
N TRP A 167 -5.03 6.98 -4.85
CA TRP A 167 -5.72 8.26 -4.78
C TRP A 167 -4.95 9.37 -5.51
N GLY A 168 -3.63 9.43 -5.31
CA GLY A 168 -2.76 10.39 -5.99
C GLY A 168 -2.82 10.25 -7.52
N VAL A 169 -2.75 9.02 -8.04
CA VAL A 169 -2.92 8.71 -9.47
C VAL A 169 -4.29 9.18 -9.96
N TRP A 170 -5.35 8.78 -9.26
CA TRP A 170 -6.71 9.19 -9.63
C TRP A 170 -6.86 10.71 -9.64
N ALA A 171 -6.34 11.40 -8.61
CA ALA A 171 -6.45 12.85 -8.49
C ALA A 171 -5.64 13.60 -9.55
N ALA A 172 -4.43 13.12 -9.87
CA ALA A 172 -3.57 13.70 -10.90
C ALA A 172 -4.18 13.57 -12.30
N LEU A 173 -4.78 12.40 -12.61
CA LEU A 173 -5.50 12.19 -13.86
C LEU A 173 -6.73 13.09 -14.01
N HIS A 174 -7.46 13.38 -12.91
CA HIS A 174 -8.71 14.12 -13.00
C HIS A 174 -8.54 15.65 -12.89
N ARG A 175 -7.48 16.11 -12.25
CA ARG A 175 -7.26 17.53 -12.01
C ARG A 175 -5.76 17.84 -12.02
N LEU A 176 -5.32 18.55 -13.03
CA LEU A 176 -3.96 19.10 -13.10
C LEU A 176 -3.80 20.19 -12.02
N ARG A 177 -3.37 19.79 -10.83
CA ARG A 177 -3.03 20.67 -9.71
C ARG A 177 -1.72 20.21 -9.10
N LEU A 178 -0.85 21.16 -8.77
CA LEU A 178 0.45 20.88 -8.17
C LEU A 178 0.31 19.99 -6.92
N ILE A 179 -0.69 20.25 -6.07
CA ILE A 179 -0.93 19.47 -4.85
C ILE A 179 -1.20 17.98 -5.14
N ASN A 180 -1.82 17.64 -6.27
CA ASN A 180 -2.07 16.24 -6.64
C ASN A 180 -0.79 15.55 -7.10
N ILE A 181 0.06 16.26 -7.85
CA ILE A 181 1.36 15.75 -8.32
C ILE A 181 2.29 15.55 -7.12
N VAL A 182 2.40 16.55 -6.26
CA VAL A 182 3.23 16.52 -5.05
C VAL A 182 2.72 15.43 -4.07
N GLY A 183 1.40 15.34 -3.86
CA GLY A 183 0.81 14.31 -3.03
C GLY A 183 1.10 12.89 -3.53
N LEU A 184 1.02 12.67 -4.85
CA LEU A 184 1.40 11.41 -5.48
C LEU A 184 2.89 11.12 -5.28
N ALA A 185 3.75 12.11 -5.49
CA ALA A 185 5.20 11.98 -5.32
C ALA A 185 5.57 11.57 -3.88
N PHE A 186 5.01 12.25 -2.89
CA PHE A 186 5.26 11.91 -1.48
C PHE A 186 4.69 10.53 -1.10
N ALA A 187 3.48 10.19 -1.54
CA ALA A 187 2.89 8.88 -1.26
C ALA A 187 3.72 7.73 -1.85
N TYR A 188 4.20 7.90 -3.09
CA TYR A 188 5.02 6.91 -3.77
C TYR A 188 6.42 6.81 -3.15
N ALA A 189 7.06 7.93 -2.84
CA ALA A 189 8.34 7.95 -2.14
C ALA A 189 8.24 7.30 -0.76
N ALA A 190 7.20 7.63 0.02
CA ALA A 190 6.98 7.03 1.33
C ALA A 190 6.77 5.51 1.24
N LEU A 191 6.08 5.03 0.20
CA LEU A 191 5.93 3.60 -0.05
C LEU A 191 7.30 2.94 -0.34
N MET A 192 8.14 3.57 -1.18
CA MET A 192 9.50 3.08 -1.45
C MET A 192 10.37 3.04 -0.21
N PHE A 193 10.31 4.08 0.63
CA PHE A 193 11.01 4.14 1.92
C PHE A 193 10.47 3.13 2.94
N THR A 194 9.26 2.62 2.75
CA THR A 194 8.66 1.65 3.67
C THR A 194 8.95 0.23 3.23
N SER A 195 8.58 -0.13 1.99
CA SER A 195 8.75 -1.49 1.47
C SER A 195 9.01 -1.46 -0.03
N PRO A 196 10.26 -1.66 -0.45
CA PRO A 196 10.62 -1.77 -1.88
C PRO A 196 9.86 -2.88 -2.59
N LEU A 197 9.64 -4.02 -1.91
CA LEU A 197 8.91 -5.16 -2.47
C LEU A 197 7.44 -4.81 -2.77
N VAL A 198 6.73 -4.22 -1.80
CA VAL A 198 5.34 -3.77 -2.02
C VAL A 198 5.29 -2.69 -3.10
N THR A 199 6.29 -1.80 -3.15
CA THR A 199 6.38 -0.78 -4.21
C THR A 199 6.51 -1.41 -5.59
N LEU A 200 7.39 -2.40 -5.75
CA LEU A 200 7.58 -3.12 -7.00
C LEU A 200 6.26 -3.78 -7.46
N LEU A 201 5.63 -4.55 -6.58
CA LEU A 201 4.37 -5.24 -6.87
C LEU A 201 3.24 -4.25 -7.21
N LEU A 202 3.11 -3.18 -6.42
CA LEU A 202 2.12 -2.14 -6.71
C LEU A 202 2.40 -1.45 -8.04
N THR A 203 3.66 -1.19 -8.38
CA THR A 203 4.02 -0.53 -9.65
C THR A 203 3.55 -1.33 -10.85
N LEU A 204 3.67 -2.66 -10.83
CA LEU A 204 3.12 -3.53 -11.87
C LEU A 204 1.60 -3.38 -11.99
N ILE A 205 0.89 -3.32 -10.87
CA ILE A 205 -0.56 -3.11 -10.83
C ILE A 205 -0.92 -1.68 -11.30
N LEU A 206 -0.12 -0.67 -10.93
CA LEU A 206 -0.35 0.73 -11.31
C LEU A 206 -0.33 0.92 -12.83
N VAL A 207 0.49 0.20 -13.57
CA VAL A 207 0.50 0.28 -15.05
C VAL A 207 -0.89 0.00 -15.60
N PHE A 208 -1.52 -1.08 -15.16
CA PHE A 208 -2.88 -1.44 -15.59
C PHE A 208 -3.93 -0.47 -15.05
N PHE A 209 -3.81 -0.05 -13.79
CA PHE A 209 -4.72 0.91 -13.16
C PHE A 209 -4.70 2.27 -13.86
N ILE A 210 -3.51 2.81 -14.15
CA ILE A 210 -3.32 4.07 -14.87
C ILE A 210 -3.87 3.95 -16.29
N ALA A 211 -3.54 2.88 -17.00
CA ALA A 211 -4.04 2.65 -18.35
C ALA A 211 -5.57 2.57 -18.39
N ALA A 212 -6.18 1.79 -17.50
CA ALA A 212 -7.64 1.67 -17.42
C ALA A 212 -8.31 3.01 -17.13
N LEU A 213 -7.82 3.79 -16.17
CA LEU A 213 -8.37 5.09 -15.82
C LEU A 213 -8.18 6.12 -16.95
N ALA A 214 -6.98 6.17 -17.55
CA ALA A 214 -6.70 7.12 -18.63
C ALA A 214 -7.54 6.83 -19.87
N LEU A 215 -7.66 5.55 -20.25
CA LEU A 215 -8.49 5.13 -21.38
C LEU A 215 -9.98 5.38 -21.12
N ALA A 216 -10.47 5.06 -19.91
CA ALA A 216 -11.85 5.33 -19.54
C ALA A 216 -12.15 6.83 -19.66
N ARG A 217 -11.29 7.68 -19.12
CA ARG A 217 -11.44 9.11 -19.17
C ARG A 217 -11.33 9.66 -20.60
N ALA A 218 -10.36 9.21 -21.39
CA ALA A 218 -10.21 9.62 -22.77
C ALA A 218 -11.44 9.22 -23.60
N ASN A 219 -12.02 8.02 -23.34
CA ASN A 219 -13.24 7.57 -24.00
C ASN A 219 -14.50 8.37 -23.61
N ASP A 220 -14.57 8.89 -22.36
CA ASP A 220 -15.67 9.76 -21.91
C ASP A 220 -15.61 11.13 -22.63
N GLU A 221 -14.41 11.65 -22.88
CA GLU A 221 -14.20 12.94 -23.56
C GLU A 221 -14.26 12.80 -25.09
N GLN A 222 -13.73 11.70 -25.65
CA GLN A 222 -13.76 11.36 -27.07
C GLN A 222 -14.01 9.84 -27.26
N PRO A 223 -15.26 9.43 -27.56
CA PRO A 223 -15.61 8.02 -27.69
C PRO A 223 -14.79 7.28 -28.74
N PHE A 224 -14.22 6.14 -28.39
CA PHE A 224 -13.40 5.31 -29.30
C PHE A 224 -14.10 4.93 -30.59
N ARG A 225 -15.46 4.82 -30.59
CA ARG A 225 -16.25 4.54 -31.78
C ARG A 225 -16.22 5.64 -32.83
N GLN A 226 -15.78 6.83 -32.47
CA GLN A 226 -15.68 8.00 -33.36
C GLN A 226 -14.22 8.26 -33.79
N LEU A 227 -13.26 7.40 -33.38
CA LEU A 227 -11.87 7.54 -33.78
C LEU A 227 -11.72 7.22 -35.27
N THR A 228 -11.23 8.21 -36.00
CA THR A 228 -10.81 8.11 -37.38
C THR A 228 -9.29 8.13 -37.47
N ARG A 229 -8.72 7.80 -38.60
CA ARG A 229 -7.27 7.89 -38.82
C ARG A 229 -6.73 9.31 -38.60
N GLU A 230 -7.54 10.33 -38.93
CA GLU A 230 -7.18 11.73 -38.76
C GLU A 230 -7.24 12.21 -37.30
N SER A 231 -8.13 11.61 -36.48
CA SER A 231 -8.28 11.96 -35.06
C SER A 231 -7.36 11.20 -34.15
N LEU A 232 -6.60 10.21 -34.66
CA LEU A 232 -5.73 9.35 -33.84
C LEU A 232 -4.58 10.15 -33.21
N LEU A 233 -3.90 11.03 -33.96
CA LEU A 233 -2.81 11.88 -33.42
C LEU A 233 -3.30 12.85 -32.34
N PRO A 234 -4.41 13.61 -32.56
CA PRO A 234 -5.02 14.42 -31.51
C PRO A 234 -5.39 13.60 -30.27
N PHE A 235 -5.95 12.39 -30.43
CA PHE A 235 -6.29 11.50 -29.33
C PHE A 235 -5.06 11.08 -28.53
N LEU A 236 -3.96 10.69 -29.19
CA LEU A 236 -2.71 10.33 -28.53
C LEU A 236 -2.09 11.52 -27.78
N GLY A 237 -2.17 12.72 -28.37
CA GLY A 237 -1.75 13.97 -27.71
C GLY A 237 -2.57 14.23 -26.45
N HIS A 238 -3.89 14.07 -26.51
CA HIS A 238 -4.77 14.20 -25.36
C HIS A 238 -4.44 13.18 -24.25
N LEU A 239 -4.23 11.92 -24.63
CA LEU A 239 -3.81 10.86 -23.69
C LEU A 239 -2.47 11.22 -23.01
N GLY A 240 -1.51 11.74 -23.75
CA GLY A 240 -0.24 12.25 -23.23
C GLY A 240 -0.44 13.35 -22.19
N HIS A 241 -1.33 14.30 -22.42
CA HIS A 241 -1.68 15.36 -21.46
C HIS A 241 -2.30 14.79 -20.18
N LEU A 242 -3.15 13.78 -20.28
CA LEU A 242 -3.74 13.10 -19.11
C LEU A 242 -2.69 12.34 -18.29
N LEU A 243 -1.74 11.71 -18.94
CA LEU A 243 -0.71 10.89 -18.31
C LEU A 243 0.44 11.71 -17.71
N PHE A 244 0.73 12.90 -18.27
CA PHE A 244 1.85 13.74 -17.86
C PHE A 244 1.92 14.01 -16.36
N PRO A 245 0.84 14.48 -15.68
CA PRO A 245 0.88 14.77 -14.24
C PRO A 245 1.11 13.51 -13.39
N VAL A 246 0.65 12.36 -13.84
CA VAL A 246 0.89 11.08 -13.16
C VAL A 246 2.34 10.67 -13.31
N ALA A 247 2.87 10.70 -14.55
CA ALA A 247 4.27 10.39 -14.81
C ALA A 247 5.21 11.30 -14.01
N LEU A 248 4.94 12.60 -14.01
CA LEU A 248 5.70 13.58 -13.24
C LEU A 248 5.67 13.28 -11.75
N GLY A 249 4.50 12.98 -11.19
CA GLY A 249 4.35 12.62 -9.77
C GLY A 249 5.13 11.36 -9.39
N LEU A 250 5.08 10.31 -10.22
CA LEU A 250 5.81 9.06 -9.99
C LEU A 250 7.34 9.27 -10.13
N ILE A 251 7.79 10.00 -11.15
CA ILE A 251 9.21 10.32 -11.33
C ILE A 251 9.74 11.13 -10.14
N LEU A 252 9.01 12.16 -9.72
CA LEU A 252 9.38 12.94 -8.53
C LEU A 252 9.41 12.05 -7.27
N GLY A 253 8.50 11.09 -7.14
CA GLY A 253 8.51 10.12 -6.04
C GLY A 253 9.76 9.24 -6.04
N VAL A 254 10.19 8.76 -7.20
CA VAL A 254 11.47 8.05 -7.36
C VAL A 254 12.65 8.96 -7.01
N CYS A 255 12.66 10.20 -7.49
CA CYS A 255 13.71 11.16 -7.17
C CYS A 255 13.79 11.47 -5.66
N LEU A 256 12.65 11.64 -4.99
CA LEU A 256 12.61 11.85 -3.54
C LEU A 256 13.15 10.65 -2.76
N SER A 257 12.95 9.43 -3.26
CA SER A 257 13.46 8.22 -2.62
C SER A 257 14.90 7.85 -3.03
N ALA A 258 15.57 8.67 -3.85
CA ALA A 258 16.90 8.38 -4.39
C ALA A 258 17.96 8.18 -3.31
N VAL A 259 17.85 8.86 -2.16
CA VAL A 259 18.77 8.68 -1.02
C VAL A 259 18.78 7.24 -0.49
N PHE A 260 17.69 6.51 -0.67
CA PHE A 260 17.56 5.08 -0.37
C PHE A 260 17.81 4.23 -1.62
N ALA A 261 17.10 4.54 -2.72
CA ALA A 261 17.06 3.69 -3.91
C ALA A 261 18.43 3.61 -4.62
N LEU A 262 19.19 4.71 -4.70
CA LEU A 262 20.50 4.71 -5.35
C LEU A 262 21.51 3.82 -4.62
N PRO A 263 21.73 3.93 -3.28
CA PRO A 263 22.59 2.98 -2.57
C PRO A 263 22.11 1.53 -2.71
N ALA A 264 20.78 1.28 -2.57
CA ALA A 264 20.24 -0.06 -2.73
C ALA A 264 20.62 -0.70 -4.09
N MET A 265 20.58 0.08 -5.17
CA MET A 265 20.91 -0.40 -6.51
C MET A 265 22.42 -0.51 -6.75
N THR A 266 23.21 0.46 -6.30
CA THR A 266 24.64 0.53 -6.61
C THR A 266 25.50 -0.32 -5.68
N GLU A 267 25.08 -0.48 -4.42
CA GLU A 267 25.80 -1.21 -3.40
C GLU A 267 25.35 -2.67 -3.28
N SER A 268 24.27 -3.08 -3.97
CA SER A 268 23.83 -4.49 -4.03
C SER A 268 24.92 -5.46 -4.49
N ARG A 269 25.88 -5.01 -5.31
CA ARG A 269 27.04 -5.78 -5.74
C ARG A 269 27.99 -6.18 -4.61
N PHE A 270 27.95 -5.52 -3.47
CA PHE A 270 28.75 -5.83 -2.28
C PHE A 270 28.07 -6.81 -1.33
N VAL A 271 26.82 -7.16 -1.61
CA VAL A 271 26.02 -8.12 -0.85
C VAL A 271 25.80 -9.36 -1.69
N ARG A 272 25.92 -10.54 -1.07
CA ARG A 272 25.73 -11.83 -1.77
C ARG A 272 24.25 -12.13 -1.97
N VAL A 273 23.61 -11.35 -2.84
CA VAL A 273 22.18 -11.50 -3.18
C VAL A 273 21.92 -12.85 -3.88
N ASP A 274 22.93 -13.42 -4.53
CA ASP A 274 22.91 -14.74 -5.20
C ASP A 274 22.42 -15.85 -4.25
N GLN A 275 22.72 -15.76 -2.96
CA GLN A 275 22.28 -16.74 -1.96
C GLN A 275 20.76 -16.80 -1.77
N TRP A 276 20.03 -15.75 -2.18
CA TRP A 276 18.58 -15.67 -2.09
C TRP A 276 17.86 -16.34 -3.28
N TYR A 277 18.60 -16.76 -4.32
CA TYR A 277 18.00 -17.40 -5.50
C TYR A 277 17.99 -18.94 -5.42
N GLY A 278 18.52 -19.53 -4.35
CA GLY A 278 18.64 -20.98 -4.20
C GLY A 278 18.31 -21.49 -2.80
N GLY A 279 18.28 -22.81 -2.65
CA GLY A 279 17.98 -23.47 -1.39
C GLY A 279 16.58 -23.11 -0.87
N ARG A 280 16.47 -22.77 0.42
CA ARG A 280 15.20 -22.42 1.08
C ARG A 280 14.47 -21.23 0.43
N TYR A 281 15.19 -20.36 -0.27
CA TYR A 281 14.63 -19.15 -0.88
C TYR A 281 14.43 -19.31 -2.40
N ALA A 282 14.47 -20.52 -2.91
CA ALA A 282 14.20 -20.79 -4.32
C ALA A 282 12.74 -20.39 -4.64
N TRP A 283 12.57 -19.37 -5.46
CA TRP A 283 11.25 -18.83 -5.81
C TRP A 283 10.25 -19.85 -6.37
N GLY A 284 10.74 -20.98 -6.89
CA GLY A 284 9.90 -22.03 -7.48
C GLY A 284 9.33 -23.05 -6.48
N SER A 285 9.75 -23.01 -5.20
CA SER A 285 9.33 -24.01 -4.19
C SER A 285 8.10 -23.60 -3.36
N ASP A 286 7.82 -22.29 -3.26
CA ASP A 286 6.83 -21.77 -2.31
C ASP A 286 5.64 -21.11 -3.02
N PHE A 287 5.19 -21.66 -4.15
CA PHE A 287 3.98 -21.17 -4.80
C PHE A 287 2.73 -21.55 -4.01
N VAL A 288 1.88 -20.53 -3.80
CA VAL A 288 0.56 -20.72 -3.20
C VAL A 288 -0.34 -21.48 -4.17
N GLU A 289 -0.91 -22.59 -3.71
CA GLU A 289 -1.89 -23.36 -4.47
C GLU A 289 -3.21 -22.60 -4.58
N PHE A 290 -3.89 -22.71 -5.73
CA PHE A 290 -5.10 -21.92 -5.99
C PHE A 290 -6.20 -22.11 -4.93
N PHE A 291 -6.35 -23.32 -4.39
CA PHE A 291 -7.35 -23.60 -3.34
C PHE A 291 -7.03 -22.89 -2.01
N GLN A 292 -5.75 -22.63 -1.70
CA GLN A 292 -5.34 -21.94 -0.48
C GLN A 292 -5.88 -20.51 -0.41
N LEU A 293 -6.11 -19.87 -1.57
CA LEU A 293 -6.72 -18.55 -1.66
C LEU A 293 -8.18 -18.52 -1.13
N PHE A 294 -8.82 -19.67 -1.07
CA PHE A 294 -10.22 -19.84 -0.61
C PHE A 294 -10.34 -20.73 0.62
N SER A 295 -9.25 -21.29 1.09
CA SER A 295 -9.24 -22.16 2.27
C SER A 295 -9.54 -21.36 3.54
N PRO A 296 -10.47 -21.79 4.40
CA PRO A 296 -10.74 -21.15 5.69
C PRO A 296 -9.67 -21.49 6.75
N ARG A 297 -8.69 -22.32 6.41
CA ARG A 297 -7.63 -22.72 7.34
C ARG A 297 -6.85 -21.49 7.78
N TRP A 298 -6.66 -21.37 9.09
CA TRP A 298 -5.84 -20.36 9.72
C TRP A 298 -4.70 -21.04 10.46
N GLY A 299 -3.47 -20.54 10.29
CA GLY A 299 -2.30 -21.09 10.98
C GLY A 299 -1.34 -19.99 11.43
N PHE A 300 -0.51 -20.36 12.39
CA PHE A 300 0.56 -19.50 12.96
C PHE A 300 1.95 -20.05 12.63
N GLY A 301 2.04 -21.09 11.81
CA GLY A 301 3.29 -21.70 11.38
C GLY A 301 3.99 -20.90 10.29
N VAL A 302 5.00 -21.49 9.68
CA VAL A 302 5.76 -20.92 8.56
C VAL A 302 5.23 -21.46 7.24
N SER A 303 5.45 -20.71 6.16
CA SER A 303 5.17 -21.22 4.83
C SER A 303 6.11 -22.37 4.49
N VAL A 304 5.52 -23.44 3.95
CA VAL A 304 6.22 -24.63 3.48
C VAL A 304 5.78 -24.96 2.05
N PRO A 305 6.64 -25.60 1.23
CA PRO A 305 6.25 -26.02 -0.11
C PRO A 305 5.03 -26.96 -0.10
N GLY A 306 4.08 -26.71 -1.01
CA GLY A 306 2.94 -27.59 -1.23
C GLY A 306 1.67 -27.19 -0.48
N PRO A 307 0.65 -28.09 -0.47
CA PRO A 307 -0.70 -27.75 -0.02
C PRO A 307 -0.89 -27.70 1.50
N GLU A 308 0.05 -28.20 2.29
CA GLU A 308 -0.03 -28.30 3.75
C GLU A 308 0.61 -27.10 4.46
N ASP A 309 0.45 -25.93 3.87
CA ASP A 309 1.00 -24.71 4.40
C ASP A 309 0.37 -24.31 5.74
N ASP A 310 1.21 -23.92 6.69
CA ASP A 310 0.79 -23.52 8.04
C ASP A 310 0.47 -22.01 8.16
N VAL A 311 0.60 -21.27 7.05
CA VAL A 311 0.21 -19.87 6.94
C VAL A 311 -1.06 -19.73 6.11
N SER A 312 -1.97 -18.84 6.51
CA SER A 312 -3.19 -18.59 5.74
C SER A 312 -2.93 -17.61 4.61
N PHE A 313 -3.27 -18.00 3.38
CA PHE A 313 -3.24 -17.17 2.17
C PHE A 313 -4.63 -16.77 1.69
N GLN A 314 -5.67 -16.98 2.49
CA GLN A 314 -7.04 -16.73 2.08
C GLN A 314 -7.30 -15.25 1.72
N LEU A 315 -8.01 -15.04 0.63
CA LEU A 315 -8.47 -13.72 0.19
C LEU A 315 -9.58 -13.14 1.09
N GLY A 316 -10.29 -14.03 1.78
CA GLY A 316 -11.47 -13.69 2.58
C GLY A 316 -12.77 -13.66 1.76
N VAL A 317 -13.84 -14.13 2.39
CA VAL A 317 -15.16 -14.24 1.75
C VAL A 317 -15.70 -12.86 1.34
N VAL A 318 -15.57 -11.85 2.20
CA VAL A 318 -16.14 -10.52 1.95
C VAL A 318 -15.52 -9.85 0.72
N PRO A 319 -14.18 -9.74 0.57
CA PRO A 319 -13.57 -9.19 -0.65
C PRO A 319 -13.93 -9.96 -1.91
N VAL A 320 -13.96 -11.30 -1.86
CA VAL A 320 -14.33 -12.13 -3.00
C VAL A 320 -15.78 -11.87 -3.44
N VAL A 321 -16.72 -11.89 -2.50
CA VAL A 321 -18.13 -11.63 -2.77
C VAL A 321 -18.34 -10.21 -3.33
N LEU A 322 -17.73 -9.20 -2.71
CA LEU A 322 -17.83 -7.82 -3.21
C LEU A 322 -17.22 -7.67 -4.61
N SER A 323 -16.12 -8.35 -4.92
CA SER A 323 -15.50 -8.34 -6.25
C SER A 323 -16.43 -8.97 -7.30
N LEU A 324 -17.07 -10.10 -6.98
CA LEU A 324 -18.05 -10.72 -7.86
C LEU A 324 -19.26 -9.81 -8.11
N PHE A 325 -19.78 -9.16 -7.08
CA PHE A 325 -20.87 -8.17 -7.25
C PHE A 325 -20.44 -6.97 -8.10
N ALA A 326 -19.18 -6.53 -8.01
CA ALA A 326 -18.65 -5.43 -8.81
C ALA A 326 -18.57 -5.78 -10.32
N LEU A 327 -18.53 -7.08 -10.68
CA LEU A 327 -18.55 -7.54 -12.07
C LEU A 327 -19.95 -7.58 -12.68
N LEU A 328 -21.03 -7.62 -11.87
CA LEU A 328 -22.41 -7.73 -12.36
C LEU A 328 -22.81 -6.64 -13.38
N PRO A 329 -22.41 -5.35 -13.21
CA PRO A 329 -22.73 -4.33 -14.21
C PRO A 329 -22.13 -4.58 -15.59
N LEU A 330 -21.02 -5.34 -15.68
CA LEU A 330 -20.39 -5.68 -16.96
C LEU A 330 -21.28 -6.61 -17.81
N PHE A 331 -22.11 -7.42 -17.16
CA PHE A 331 -23.03 -8.36 -17.80
C PHE A 331 -24.43 -7.78 -18.01
N ARG A 332 -24.73 -6.61 -17.42
CA ARG A 332 -26.00 -5.92 -17.68
C ARG A 332 -25.94 -5.23 -19.04
N LYS A 333 -26.73 -5.71 -20.03
CA LYS A 333 -26.96 -4.95 -21.26
C LYS A 333 -27.46 -3.56 -20.86
N LYS A 334 -26.75 -2.49 -21.25
CA LYS A 334 -27.28 -1.12 -21.15
C LYS A 334 -28.67 -1.13 -21.81
N PRO A 335 -29.73 -0.62 -21.15
CA PRO A 335 -31.00 -0.40 -21.82
C PRO A 335 -30.68 0.44 -23.06
N ARG A 336 -31.05 -0.01 -24.24
CA ARG A 336 -31.04 0.84 -25.44
C ARG A 336 -31.90 2.04 -25.07
N ALA A 337 -31.27 3.24 -24.97
CA ALA A 337 -32.01 4.48 -24.91
C ALA A 337 -32.96 4.49 -26.11
N GLY A 338 -34.24 4.29 -25.83
CA GLY A 338 -35.26 4.21 -26.84
C GLY A 338 -35.30 5.53 -27.63
N LEU A 339 -35.13 5.42 -28.90
CA LEU A 339 -35.62 6.36 -29.89
C LEU A 339 -37.16 6.35 -29.80
N ASP A 340 -37.70 7.09 -28.86
CA ASP A 340 -39.11 7.48 -28.84
C ASP A 340 -39.19 8.92 -28.33
N ARG A 341 -38.94 9.85 -29.22
CA ARG A 341 -39.56 11.16 -29.21
C ARG A 341 -40.68 11.12 -30.19
N PRO A 342 -41.96 11.09 -29.76
CA PRO A 342 -43.06 11.41 -30.64
C PRO A 342 -42.98 12.90 -30.95
N ALA A 343 -43.41 13.22 -32.17
CA ALA A 343 -43.49 14.53 -32.84
C ALA A 343 -44.30 15.57 -32.06
#